data_c35ca2f66f6d547711d6ac197828f546
#
_entry.id   c35ca2f66f6d547711d6ac197828f546
#
_cell.length_a   1.000
_cell.length_b   1.000
_cell.length_c   1.000
_cell.angle_alpha   90.00
_cell.angle_beta   90.00
_cell.angle_gamma   90.00
#
_symmetry.space_group_name_H-M   'P 1'
#
loop_
_entity.id
_entity.type
_entity.pdbx_description
1 polymer ?
#
loop_
_entity_poly.entity_id
_entity_poly.type
_entity_poly.pdbx_seq_one_letter_code
_entity_poly.pdbx_strand_id
1 'polypeptide(L)'
;VALATSGFNVTLHEELDSIMKCASDINQYRLHKGYHYPRSKETAQECLDGLKSFKRKYGDSVVNGDVEHFYAISSRDSLVSSEEYIKFLDEMGLEYNITESFDGTDLTVEVKEELFDNEKLKVQVTQKMKGAGVEVVCNKKTTKEDFEDYDYVVIATYSKMNELLDESKQYQYEVVEKPVVRLPLQYRNKSVVVMDGPFMCLDPYKDGYHVLGHVQHAIHSTNVGDYPMVLNKHIVEYLNNGVIHNPKVTKINKFKEAGMEFFEYFDYLDHVGSMFTIRTVLAHRDHDDARPTLVKKENDKVFSIFSGKIGTCVQAANRLVKEIEQCRI
;
A
#
# COMPACT_ATOMS: atom_id res chain seq x y z
N VAL A 1 -8.04 12.34 13.10
CA VAL A 1 -7.10 12.65 14.21
C VAL A 1 -6.45 14.02 13.99
N ALA A 2 -5.75 14.28 12.86
CA ALA A 2 -5.04 15.56 12.66
C ALA A 2 -5.99 16.76 12.76
N LEU A 3 -7.08 16.76 12.02
CA LEU A 3 -8.10 17.83 12.08
C LEU A 3 -8.67 18.01 13.50
N ALA A 4 -9.03 16.91 14.17
CA ALA A 4 -9.57 17.00 15.52
C ALA A 4 -8.56 17.60 16.54
N THR A 5 -7.28 17.22 16.42
CA THR A 5 -6.21 17.82 17.26
C THR A 5 -5.88 19.28 16.90
N SER A 6 -6.31 19.75 15.72
CA SER A 6 -6.25 21.17 15.29
C SER A 6 -7.54 21.95 15.60
N GLY A 7 -8.42 21.39 16.45
CA GLY A 7 -9.59 22.08 16.97
C GLY A 7 -10.84 22.04 16.07
N PHE A 8 -10.90 21.12 15.09
CA PHE A 8 -12.11 20.85 14.33
C PHE A 8 -12.98 19.80 15.03
N ASN A 9 -14.29 19.96 14.97
CA ASN A 9 -15.22 18.88 15.27
C ASN A 9 -15.27 17.93 14.05
N VAL A 10 -14.97 16.64 14.25
CA VAL A 10 -14.77 15.71 13.14
C VAL A 10 -15.70 14.52 13.25
N THR A 11 -16.51 14.28 12.22
CA THR A 11 -17.23 13.03 12.00
C THR A 11 -16.59 12.27 10.84
N LEU A 12 -16.28 10.97 11.03
CA LEU A 12 -15.78 10.09 10.00
C LEU A 12 -16.88 9.12 9.58
N HIS A 13 -17.25 9.15 8.31
CA HIS A 13 -18.15 8.16 7.72
C HIS A 13 -17.35 7.04 7.06
N GLU A 14 -17.71 5.80 7.36
CA GLU A 14 -17.16 4.59 6.74
C GLU A 14 -18.31 3.72 6.22
N GLU A 15 -18.24 3.35 4.95
CA GLU A 15 -19.28 2.53 4.31
C GLU A 15 -19.33 1.10 4.89
N LEU A 16 -18.17 0.57 5.27
CA LEU A 16 -18.04 -0.76 5.85
C LEU A 16 -18.31 -0.75 7.37
N ASP A 17 -18.37 -1.92 7.96
CA ASP A 17 -18.59 -2.12 9.40
C ASP A 17 -17.41 -1.65 10.27
N SER A 18 -16.25 -1.41 9.66
CA SER A 18 -15.08 -0.87 10.35
C SER A 18 -14.10 -0.21 9.37
N ILE A 19 -13.31 0.74 9.91
CA ILE A 19 -12.27 1.45 9.18
C ILE A 19 -11.13 0.52 8.73
N MET A 20 -10.38 0.94 7.72
CA MET A 20 -9.14 0.31 7.25
C MET A 20 -9.29 -1.13 6.73
N LYS A 21 -10.44 -1.54 6.20
CA LYS A 21 -10.68 -2.90 5.69
C LYS A 21 -10.27 -3.11 4.23
N CYS A 22 -10.10 -2.04 3.44
CA CYS A 22 -9.79 -2.14 2.02
C CYS A 22 -8.27 -2.23 1.77
N ALA A 23 -7.74 -1.45 0.83
CA ALA A 23 -6.32 -1.44 0.48
C ALA A 23 -5.38 -1.14 1.66
N SER A 24 -5.86 -0.50 2.73
CA SER A 24 -5.08 -0.31 3.97
C SER A 24 -4.86 -1.60 4.75
N ASP A 25 -5.76 -2.59 4.61
CA ASP A 25 -5.62 -3.92 5.23
C ASP A 25 -4.94 -4.93 4.29
N ILE A 26 -5.11 -4.77 2.98
CA ILE A 26 -4.67 -5.75 1.98
C ILE A 26 -3.54 -5.16 1.15
N ASN A 27 -2.30 -5.40 1.59
CA ASN A 27 -1.08 -4.90 0.97
C ASN A 27 0.13 -5.78 1.33
N GLN A 28 1.36 -5.32 1.17
CA GLN A 28 2.59 -6.03 1.58
C GLN A 28 3.11 -5.64 2.95
N TYR A 29 2.43 -4.77 3.67
CA TYR A 29 2.78 -4.31 5.02
C TYR A 29 4.17 -3.66 5.15
N ARG A 30 4.76 -3.18 4.05
CA ARG A 30 6.05 -2.48 4.06
C ARG A 30 5.91 -1.01 4.44
N LEU A 31 6.80 -0.55 5.27
CA LEU A 31 7.07 0.87 5.48
C LEU A 31 8.25 1.28 4.61
N HIS A 32 7.94 1.65 3.37
CA HIS A 32 8.95 1.96 2.37
C HIS A 32 9.87 3.10 2.82
N LYS A 33 11.19 2.84 2.77
CA LYS A 33 12.26 3.83 2.94
C LYS A 33 12.79 4.39 1.61
N GLY A 34 12.18 4.04 0.50
CA GLY A 34 12.58 4.48 -0.82
C GLY A 34 13.34 3.45 -1.66
N TYR A 35 13.86 2.37 -1.10
CA TYR A 35 14.60 1.31 -1.81
C TYR A 35 13.89 0.78 -3.06
N HIS A 36 12.57 0.79 -3.04
CA HIS A 36 11.70 0.27 -4.09
C HIS A 36 11.57 1.20 -5.32
N TYR A 37 12.11 2.41 -5.29
CA TYR A 37 11.83 3.44 -6.31
C TYR A 37 13.08 3.98 -7.00
N PRO A 38 13.93 3.13 -7.62
CA PRO A 38 15.17 3.58 -8.27
C PRO A 38 14.92 4.54 -9.45
N ARG A 39 13.75 4.44 -10.10
CA ARG A 39 13.35 5.29 -11.22
C ARG A 39 12.60 6.56 -10.80
N SER A 40 12.34 6.77 -9.50
CA SER A 40 11.63 7.94 -8.99
C SER A 40 12.21 8.41 -7.66
N LYS A 41 13.27 9.23 -7.71
CA LYS A 41 13.89 9.83 -6.52
C LYS A 41 12.92 10.67 -5.70
N GLU A 42 11.97 11.35 -6.34
CA GLU A 42 10.93 12.11 -5.66
C GLU A 42 10.07 11.19 -4.78
N THR A 43 9.63 10.07 -5.34
CA THR A 43 8.86 9.05 -4.59
C THR A 43 9.68 8.45 -3.46
N ALA A 44 10.97 8.16 -3.69
CA ALA A 44 11.88 7.67 -2.65
C ALA A 44 12.04 8.68 -1.50
N GLN A 45 12.20 9.97 -1.82
CA GLN A 45 12.30 11.04 -0.82
C GLN A 45 11.00 11.20 -0.02
N GLU A 46 9.83 11.15 -0.68
CA GLU A 46 8.53 11.15 0.03
C GLU A 46 8.41 9.99 1.03
N CYS A 47 8.92 8.80 0.67
CA CYS A 47 8.94 7.66 1.58
C CYS A 47 9.81 7.91 2.82
N LEU A 48 11.04 8.42 2.62
CA LEU A 48 11.97 8.76 3.71
C LEU A 48 11.37 9.78 4.68
N ASP A 49 10.78 10.85 4.13
CA ASP A 49 10.19 11.92 4.93
C ASP A 49 8.91 11.45 5.63
N GLY A 50 8.12 10.64 4.94
CA GLY A 50 6.88 10.04 5.47
C GLY A 50 7.15 9.13 6.65
N LEU A 51 8.16 8.27 6.54
CA LEU A 51 8.52 7.30 7.57
C LEU A 51 8.82 7.94 8.92
N LYS A 52 9.56 9.04 8.96
CA LYS A 52 9.89 9.75 10.22
C LYS A 52 8.63 10.22 10.96
N SER A 53 7.68 10.77 10.22
CA SER A 53 6.42 11.26 10.78
C SER A 53 5.48 10.11 11.17
N PHE A 54 5.44 9.04 10.37
CA PHE A 54 4.69 7.82 10.67
C PHE A 54 5.19 7.17 11.96
N LYS A 55 6.50 6.90 12.08
CA LYS A 55 7.09 6.29 13.28
C LYS A 55 6.86 7.11 14.55
N ARG A 56 6.92 8.44 14.47
CA ARG A 56 6.62 9.32 15.61
C ARG A 56 5.17 9.17 16.09
N LYS A 57 4.23 8.96 15.18
CA LYS A 57 2.79 8.92 15.48
C LYS A 57 2.26 7.51 15.74
N TYR A 58 2.79 6.51 15.04
CA TYR A 58 2.30 5.13 15.00
C TYR A 58 3.41 4.09 15.19
N GLY A 59 4.50 4.46 15.88
CA GLY A 59 5.70 3.62 16.02
C GLY A 59 5.46 2.24 16.65
N ASP A 60 4.48 2.12 17.55
CA ASP A 60 4.15 0.82 18.16
C ASP A 60 3.54 -0.18 17.15
N SER A 61 3.10 0.29 15.98
CA SER A 61 2.66 -0.58 14.89
C SER A 61 3.81 -1.08 14.02
N VAL A 62 5.00 -0.51 14.15
CA VAL A 62 6.18 -0.99 13.43
C VAL A 62 6.58 -2.35 13.97
N VAL A 63 6.81 -3.30 13.09
CA VAL A 63 7.24 -4.64 13.48
C VAL A 63 8.70 -4.56 13.91
N ASN A 64 8.92 -4.75 15.19
CA ASN A 64 10.25 -4.90 15.78
C ASN A 64 10.56 -6.40 15.81
N GLY A 65 11.34 -6.88 14.87
CA GLY A 65 11.67 -8.30 14.79
C GLY A 65 12.87 -8.54 13.87
N ASP A 66 13.36 -9.76 13.89
CA ASP A 66 14.53 -10.20 13.10
C ASP A 66 14.11 -10.49 11.65
N VAL A 67 13.42 -9.53 11.00
CA VAL A 67 13.11 -9.64 9.57
C VAL A 67 14.31 -9.12 8.78
N GLU A 68 14.86 -9.99 7.96
CA GLU A 68 15.89 -9.64 6.98
C GLU A 68 15.22 -9.12 5.71
N HIS A 69 15.59 -7.93 5.26
CA HIS A 69 15.00 -7.30 4.08
C HIS A 69 15.99 -7.29 2.93
N PHE A 70 15.58 -7.82 1.78
CA PHE A 70 16.40 -7.92 0.59
C PHE A 70 15.72 -7.25 -0.60
N TYR A 71 16.55 -6.55 -1.39
CA TYR A 71 16.22 -6.12 -2.73
C TYR A 71 17.19 -6.78 -3.70
N ALA A 72 16.66 -7.42 -4.73
CA ALA A 72 17.44 -8.17 -5.71
C ALA A 72 17.14 -7.65 -7.13
N ILE A 73 18.16 -7.43 -7.94
CA ILE A 73 18.04 -7.04 -9.33
C ILE A 73 18.04 -8.29 -10.20
N SER A 74 16.95 -8.51 -10.94
CA SER A 74 16.85 -9.65 -11.84
C SER A 74 17.91 -9.59 -12.94
N SER A 75 18.51 -10.74 -13.27
CA SER A 75 19.45 -10.88 -14.38
C SER A 75 18.81 -10.75 -15.76
N ARG A 76 17.48 -10.76 -15.83
CA ARG A 76 16.68 -10.64 -17.06
C ARG A 76 15.58 -9.61 -16.90
N ASP A 77 15.35 -8.88 -17.96
CA ASP A 77 14.20 -7.97 -18.11
C ASP A 77 14.07 -6.90 -17.00
N SER A 78 15.14 -6.65 -16.24
CA SER A 78 15.15 -5.54 -15.27
C SER A 78 15.23 -4.20 -16.00
N LEU A 79 14.44 -3.22 -15.52
CA LEU A 79 14.41 -1.85 -16.04
C LEU A 79 15.55 -0.98 -15.48
N VAL A 80 16.31 -1.49 -14.51
CA VAL A 80 17.52 -0.87 -13.97
C VAL A 80 18.63 -1.92 -13.87
N SER A 81 19.86 -1.53 -14.15
CA SER A 81 21.03 -2.39 -13.93
C SER A 81 21.46 -2.41 -12.47
N SER A 82 22.31 -3.37 -12.09
CA SER A 82 22.90 -3.44 -10.76
C SER A 82 23.69 -2.17 -10.40
N GLU A 83 24.43 -1.62 -11.36
CA GLU A 83 25.22 -0.40 -11.20
C GLU A 83 24.33 0.83 -11.01
N GLU A 84 23.25 0.94 -11.77
CA GLU A 84 22.26 2.03 -11.64
C GLU A 84 21.57 1.97 -10.28
N TYR A 85 21.25 0.76 -9.80
CA TYR A 85 20.62 0.59 -8.50
C TYR A 85 21.57 0.97 -7.36
N ILE A 86 22.82 0.52 -7.37
CA ILE A 86 23.84 0.90 -6.38
C ILE A 86 24.03 2.41 -6.37
N LYS A 87 24.21 3.02 -7.56
CA LYS A 87 24.31 4.49 -7.69
C LYS A 87 23.10 5.22 -7.09
N PHE A 88 21.90 4.72 -7.33
CA PHE A 88 20.69 5.29 -6.73
C PHE A 88 20.71 5.20 -5.19
N LEU A 89 21.10 4.04 -4.62
CA LEU A 89 21.20 3.88 -3.18
C LEU A 89 22.20 4.86 -2.55
N ASP A 90 23.37 5.01 -3.17
CA ASP A 90 24.42 5.96 -2.74
C ASP A 90 23.91 7.42 -2.81
N GLU A 91 23.30 7.81 -3.92
CA GLU A 91 22.77 9.18 -4.12
C GLU A 91 21.64 9.53 -3.15
N MET A 92 20.84 8.54 -2.74
CA MET A 92 19.77 8.72 -1.76
C MET A 92 20.25 8.57 -0.30
N GLY A 93 21.52 8.17 -0.08
CA GLY A 93 22.07 7.90 1.24
C GLY A 93 21.38 6.73 1.94
N LEU A 94 20.95 5.73 1.19
CA LEU A 94 20.30 4.53 1.70
C LEU A 94 21.35 3.48 2.07
N GLU A 95 21.31 3.03 3.31
CA GLU A 95 22.25 2.01 3.81
C GLU A 95 21.93 0.63 3.23
N TYR A 96 22.95 -0.09 2.73
CA TYR A 96 22.82 -1.45 2.22
C TYR A 96 24.09 -2.25 2.43
N ASN A 97 23.95 -3.59 2.40
CA ASN A 97 25.06 -4.54 2.34
C ASN A 97 24.85 -5.46 1.13
N ILE A 98 25.87 -5.60 0.28
CA ILE A 98 25.81 -6.58 -0.81
C ILE A 98 25.96 -7.97 -0.20
N THR A 99 25.07 -8.87 -0.58
CA THR A 99 25.02 -10.25 -0.09
C THR A 99 25.12 -11.27 -1.22
N GLU A 100 25.09 -12.55 -0.89
CA GLU A 100 24.92 -13.62 -1.87
C GLU A 100 23.60 -13.42 -2.65
N SER A 101 23.68 -13.55 -3.96
CA SER A 101 22.55 -13.35 -4.86
C SER A 101 21.58 -14.53 -4.81
N PHE A 102 20.27 -14.23 -4.87
CA PHE A 102 19.25 -15.23 -5.17
C PHE A 102 19.43 -15.74 -6.61
N ASP A 103 18.94 -16.94 -6.88
CA ASP A 103 18.90 -17.47 -8.25
C ASP A 103 18.28 -16.45 -9.19
N GLY A 104 18.73 -16.40 -10.44
CA GLY A 104 18.21 -15.50 -11.45
C GLY A 104 18.39 -13.99 -11.18
N THR A 105 19.27 -13.60 -10.23
CA THR A 105 19.57 -12.19 -9.92
C THR A 105 21.05 -11.88 -10.05
N ASP A 106 21.37 -10.67 -10.57
CA ASP A 106 22.73 -10.16 -10.73
C ASP A 106 23.25 -9.46 -9.47
N LEU A 107 22.36 -8.98 -8.63
CA LEU A 107 22.68 -8.27 -7.40
C LEU A 107 21.63 -8.59 -6.35
N THR A 108 22.06 -8.82 -5.13
CA THR A 108 21.19 -8.80 -3.95
C THR A 108 21.83 -7.92 -2.88
N VAL A 109 21.01 -7.04 -2.32
CA VAL A 109 21.40 -6.19 -1.19
C VAL A 109 20.47 -6.42 -0.01
N GLU A 110 21.05 -6.57 1.17
CA GLU A 110 20.33 -6.49 2.42
C GLU A 110 20.17 -5.04 2.83
N VAL A 111 18.99 -4.65 3.28
CA VAL A 111 18.63 -3.28 3.58
C VAL A 111 17.94 -3.14 4.93
N LYS A 112 17.87 -1.92 5.44
CA LYS A 112 17.16 -1.60 6.69
C LYS A 112 15.76 -1.05 6.39
N GLU A 113 14.90 -1.84 5.77
CA GLU A 113 13.49 -1.51 5.64
C GLU A 113 12.70 -2.00 6.86
N GLU A 114 11.42 -1.73 6.94
CA GLU A 114 10.57 -2.09 8.08
C GLU A 114 9.20 -2.56 7.57
N LEU A 115 8.54 -3.39 8.37
CA LEU A 115 7.15 -3.76 8.19
C LEU A 115 6.28 -3.07 9.25
N PHE A 116 4.99 -3.01 9.01
CA PHE A 116 4.02 -2.60 10.03
C PHE A 116 2.97 -3.70 10.25
N ASP A 117 2.52 -3.78 11.49
CA ASP A 117 1.41 -4.63 11.90
C ASP A 117 0.11 -3.83 11.74
N ASN A 118 -0.71 -4.23 10.78
CA ASN A 118 -1.94 -3.52 10.45
C ASN A 118 -2.97 -3.55 11.57
N GLU A 119 -3.06 -4.64 12.34
CA GLU A 119 -3.95 -4.74 13.49
C GLU A 119 -3.56 -3.75 14.59
N LYS A 120 -2.27 -3.68 14.92
CA LYS A 120 -1.75 -2.70 15.88
C LYS A 120 -1.96 -1.28 15.38
N LEU A 121 -1.74 -1.03 14.09
CA LEU A 121 -1.99 0.30 13.50
C LEU A 121 -3.46 0.68 13.63
N LYS A 122 -4.38 -0.22 13.31
CA LYS A 122 -5.82 -0.01 13.44
C LYS A 122 -6.24 0.30 14.88
N VAL A 123 -5.70 -0.44 15.85
CA VAL A 123 -5.92 -0.19 17.28
C VAL A 123 -5.43 1.21 17.66
N GLN A 124 -4.21 1.59 17.29
CA GLN A 124 -3.66 2.92 17.58
C GLN A 124 -4.46 4.04 16.94
N VAL A 125 -4.86 3.89 15.67
CA VAL A 125 -5.68 4.89 14.95
C VAL A 125 -7.02 5.06 15.68
N THR A 126 -7.68 3.96 16.03
CA THR A 126 -8.97 3.98 16.73
C THR A 126 -8.86 4.65 18.11
N GLN A 127 -7.82 4.32 18.89
CA GLN A 127 -7.57 4.96 20.19
C GLN A 127 -7.30 6.46 20.07
N LYS A 128 -6.50 6.87 19.07
CA LYS A 128 -6.21 8.27 18.82
C LYS A 128 -7.42 9.06 18.34
N MET A 129 -8.30 8.45 17.53
CA MET A 129 -9.57 9.07 17.12
C MET A 129 -10.48 9.27 18.32
N LYS A 130 -10.65 8.24 19.14
CA LYS A 130 -11.44 8.32 20.39
C LYS A 130 -10.89 9.39 21.34
N GLY A 131 -9.58 9.40 21.57
CA GLY A 131 -8.92 10.40 22.44
C GLY A 131 -9.01 11.83 21.92
N ALA A 132 -9.17 12.01 20.61
CA ALA A 132 -9.34 13.32 19.96
C ALA A 132 -10.83 13.72 19.78
N GLY A 133 -11.78 12.91 20.27
CA GLY A 133 -13.22 13.20 20.17
C GLY A 133 -13.78 13.04 18.75
N VAL A 134 -13.15 12.24 17.88
CA VAL A 134 -13.67 11.97 16.53
C VAL A 134 -14.88 11.05 16.64
N GLU A 135 -16.01 11.47 16.09
CA GLU A 135 -17.16 10.60 15.90
C GLU A 135 -16.92 9.67 14.70
N VAL A 136 -17.14 8.37 14.85
CA VAL A 136 -16.97 7.38 13.79
C VAL A 136 -18.30 6.70 13.52
N VAL A 137 -18.82 6.85 12.30
CA VAL A 137 -20.09 6.29 11.85
C VAL A 137 -19.79 5.24 10.77
N CYS A 138 -19.80 3.97 11.17
CA CYS A 138 -19.67 2.83 10.26
C CYS A 138 -21.01 2.43 9.64
N ASN A 139 -20.95 1.60 8.58
CA ASN A 139 -22.12 1.21 7.76
C ASN A 139 -22.89 2.41 7.19
N LYS A 140 -22.18 3.52 6.95
CA LYS A 140 -22.73 4.76 6.39
C LYS A 140 -22.07 5.04 5.05
N LYS A 141 -22.77 4.74 3.96
CA LYS A 141 -22.40 5.22 2.63
C LYS A 141 -22.77 6.71 2.54
N THR A 142 -21.73 7.53 2.38
CA THR A 142 -21.89 8.99 2.22
C THR A 142 -22.28 9.31 0.78
N THR A 143 -23.15 10.28 0.61
CA THR A 143 -23.53 10.89 -0.67
C THR A 143 -23.19 12.38 -0.66
N LYS A 144 -23.36 13.07 -1.79
CA LYS A 144 -23.09 14.52 -1.86
C LYS A 144 -24.08 15.36 -1.06
N GLU A 145 -25.28 14.85 -0.84
CA GLU A 145 -26.30 15.49 -0.02
C GLU A 145 -25.86 15.60 1.45
N ASP A 146 -25.11 14.61 1.94
CA ASP A 146 -24.56 14.65 3.31
C ASP A 146 -23.55 15.81 3.51
N PHE A 147 -23.01 16.40 2.43
CA PHE A 147 -22.02 17.48 2.53
C PHE A 147 -22.61 18.77 3.14
N GLU A 148 -23.90 18.99 3.00
CA GLU A 148 -24.57 20.19 3.50
C GLU A 148 -24.47 20.32 5.03
N ASP A 149 -24.35 19.19 5.74
CA ASP A 149 -24.29 19.15 7.20
C ASP A 149 -22.93 19.60 7.78
N TYR A 150 -21.90 19.85 6.92
CA TYR A 150 -20.53 20.12 7.35
C TYR A 150 -19.98 21.41 6.74
N ASP A 151 -19.11 22.12 7.48
CA ASP A 151 -18.37 23.27 6.97
C ASP A 151 -17.30 22.87 5.95
N TYR A 152 -16.64 21.76 6.19
CA TYR A 152 -15.61 21.18 5.32
C TYR A 152 -15.81 19.69 5.16
N VAL A 153 -15.52 19.18 3.97
CA VAL A 153 -15.60 17.76 3.62
C VAL A 153 -14.24 17.29 3.11
N VAL A 154 -13.79 16.13 3.59
CA VAL A 154 -12.56 15.48 3.13
C VAL A 154 -12.89 14.14 2.50
N ILE A 155 -12.69 14.03 1.20
CA ILE A 155 -12.84 12.78 0.45
C ILE A 155 -11.54 12.00 0.50
N ALA A 156 -11.55 10.85 1.22
CA ALA A 156 -10.42 9.95 1.37
C ALA A 156 -10.82 8.49 1.05
N THR A 157 -11.69 8.31 0.07
CA THR A 157 -12.36 7.05 -0.25
C THR A 157 -11.60 6.19 -1.27
N TYR A 158 -10.39 6.59 -1.66
CA TYR A 158 -9.45 5.88 -2.53
C TYR A 158 -10.08 5.43 -3.86
N SER A 159 -10.45 4.15 -4.02
CA SER A 159 -11.05 3.63 -5.26
C SER A 159 -12.45 4.18 -5.56
N LYS A 160 -13.09 4.82 -4.59
CA LYS A 160 -14.45 5.40 -4.70
C LYS A 160 -14.47 6.93 -4.72
N MET A 161 -13.33 7.58 -4.94
CA MET A 161 -13.26 9.05 -4.90
C MET A 161 -14.24 9.71 -5.86
N ASN A 162 -14.37 9.20 -7.08
CA ASN A 162 -15.23 9.76 -8.11
C ASN A 162 -16.74 9.69 -7.78
N GLU A 163 -17.15 8.83 -6.84
CA GLU A 163 -18.55 8.81 -6.37
C GLU A 163 -18.92 10.12 -5.66
N LEU A 164 -17.94 10.85 -5.12
CA LEU A 164 -18.14 12.05 -4.29
C LEU A 164 -17.56 13.33 -4.93
N LEU A 165 -16.71 13.24 -5.94
CA LEU A 165 -16.17 14.40 -6.65
C LEU A 165 -17.18 14.97 -7.63
N ASP A 166 -17.14 16.29 -7.85
CA ASP A 166 -17.98 16.97 -8.86
C ASP A 166 -17.48 16.67 -10.27
N GLU A 167 -16.17 16.66 -10.44
CA GLU A 167 -15.53 16.31 -11.69
C GLU A 167 -14.81 14.97 -11.53
N SER A 168 -15.20 13.97 -12.32
CA SER A 168 -14.56 12.67 -12.36
C SER A 168 -13.11 12.77 -12.84
N LYS A 169 -12.25 11.98 -12.23
CA LYS A 169 -10.82 11.87 -12.60
C LYS A 169 -10.56 10.48 -13.16
N GLN A 170 -9.73 10.41 -14.19
CA GLN A 170 -9.32 9.12 -14.74
C GLN A 170 -8.27 8.46 -13.83
N TYR A 171 -8.60 7.29 -13.32
CA TYR A 171 -7.70 6.45 -12.56
C TYR A 171 -7.52 5.10 -13.25
N GLN A 172 -6.38 4.47 -12.99
CA GLN A 172 -6.19 3.05 -13.30
C GLN A 172 -6.59 2.24 -12.07
N TYR A 173 -7.59 1.39 -12.26
CA TYR A 173 -8.07 0.47 -11.24
C TYR A 173 -7.59 -0.93 -11.52
N GLU A 174 -7.07 -1.60 -10.53
CA GLU A 174 -6.55 -2.96 -10.62
C GLU A 174 -7.18 -3.82 -9.54
N VAL A 175 -7.84 -4.86 -9.95
CA VAL A 175 -8.33 -5.90 -9.05
C VAL A 175 -7.16 -6.81 -8.71
N VAL A 176 -6.67 -6.72 -7.50
CA VAL A 176 -5.45 -7.42 -7.09
C VAL A 176 -5.71 -8.54 -6.09
N GLU A 177 -4.94 -9.62 -6.26
CA GLU A 177 -4.84 -10.75 -5.35
C GLU A 177 -3.54 -10.66 -4.56
N LYS A 178 -3.61 -10.99 -3.28
CA LYS A 178 -2.49 -11.17 -2.38
C LYS A 178 -2.55 -12.58 -1.80
N PRO A 179 -1.86 -13.56 -2.41
CA PRO A 179 -1.81 -14.90 -1.84
C PRO A 179 -1.13 -14.90 -0.48
N VAL A 180 -1.74 -15.63 0.46
CA VAL A 180 -1.19 -15.92 1.78
C VAL A 180 -0.70 -17.36 1.75
N VAL A 181 0.59 -17.54 2.04
CA VAL A 181 1.25 -18.83 1.89
C VAL A 181 2.11 -19.16 3.11
N ARG A 182 2.36 -20.44 3.32
CA ARG A 182 3.47 -20.91 4.14
C ARG A 182 4.64 -21.26 3.20
N LEU A 183 5.79 -20.62 3.45
CA LEU A 183 7.02 -20.86 2.70
C LEU A 183 7.93 -21.84 3.43
N PRO A 184 8.93 -22.44 2.72
CA PRO A 184 10.02 -23.18 3.35
C PRO A 184 10.70 -22.37 4.46
N LEU A 185 11.22 -23.07 5.49
CA LEU A 185 11.72 -22.44 6.72
C LEU A 185 12.84 -21.42 6.47
N GLN A 186 13.62 -21.58 5.41
CA GLN A 186 14.70 -20.64 5.03
C GLN A 186 14.20 -19.22 4.68
N TYR A 187 12.91 -19.07 4.39
CA TYR A 187 12.28 -17.76 4.08
C TYR A 187 11.50 -17.19 5.25
N ARG A 188 11.39 -17.89 6.39
CA ARG A 188 10.47 -17.56 7.48
C ARG A 188 10.51 -16.09 7.93
N ASN A 189 11.69 -15.52 8.01
CA ASN A 189 11.89 -14.14 8.47
C ASN A 189 12.45 -13.24 7.36
N LYS A 190 12.29 -13.62 6.09
CA LYS A 190 12.80 -12.86 4.96
C LYS A 190 11.70 -12.11 4.25
N SER A 191 11.97 -10.83 3.99
CA SER A 191 11.20 -9.98 3.09
C SER A 191 12.07 -9.74 1.86
N VAL A 192 11.64 -10.20 0.70
CA VAL A 192 12.44 -10.13 -0.53
C VAL A 192 11.63 -9.44 -1.62
N VAL A 193 12.26 -8.51 -2.33
CA VAL A 193 11.72 -7.88 -3.54
C VAL A 193 12.68 -8.13 -4.68
N VAL A 194 12.20 -8.79 -5.71
CA VAL A 194 12.93 -8.86 -6.99
C VAL A 194 12.51 -7.67 -7.85
N MET A 195 13.47 -6.94 -8.39
CA MET A 195 13.30 -5.68 -9.15
C MET A 195 14.14 -5.69 -10.44
N ASP A 196 13.95 -4.72 -11.27
CA ASP A 196 12.86 -3.73 -11.40
C ASP A 196 12.05 -4.07 -12.64
N GLY A 197 10.82 -4.51 -12.46
CA GLY A 197 9.99 -4.98 -13.58
C GLY A 197 8.89 -5.95 -13.15
N PRO A 198 8.49 -6.87 -14.03
CA PRO A 198 7.34 -7.77 -13.80
C PRO A 198 7.68 -8.94 -12.86
N PHE A 199 8.30 -8.66 -11.74
CA PHE A 199 8.78 -9.65 -10.79
C PHE A 199 7.94 -9.70 -9.51
N MET A 200 8.38 -10.55 -8.59
CA MET A 200 7.63 -10.84 -7.38
C MET A 200 8.30 -10.30 -6.12
N CYS A 201 7.51 -10.24 -5.06
CA CYS A 201 7.99 -10.06 -3.70
C CYS A 201 7.31 -11.06 -2.76
N LEU A 202 7.98 -11.34 -1.66
CA LEU A 202 7.45 -12.08 -0.52
C LEU A 202 7.72 -11.29 0.75
N ASP A 203 6.72 -11.23 1.62
CA ASP A 203 6.78 -10.46 2.86
C ASP A 203 6.21 -11.27 4.02
N PRO A 204 6.88 -11.31 5.17
CA PRO A 204 6.33 -11.92 6.38
C PRO A 204 4.95 -11.37 6.73
N TYR A 205 4.07 -12.28 7.09
CA TYR A 205 2.71 -12.02 7.51
C TYR A 205 2.43 -12.72 8.85
N LYS A 206 1.25 -12.54 9.41
CA LYS A 206 0.83 -13.11 10.70
C LYS A 206 1.12 -14.62 10.80
N ASP A 207 1.39 -15.11 11.97
CA ASP A 207 1.49 -16.53 12.31
C ASP A 207 2.55 -17.31 11.50
N GLY A 208 3.59 -16.61 11.01
CA GLY A 208 4.67 -17.21 10.23
C GLY A 208 4.29 -17.52 8.79
N TYR A 209 3.20 -16.97 8.29
CA TYR A 209 2.85 -16.96 6.88
C TYR A 209 3.59 -15.83 6.13
N HIS A 210 3.43 -15.82 4.81
CA HIS A 210 3.90 -14.75 3.94
C HIS A 210 2.77 -14.27 3.04
N VAL A 211 2.82 -13.00 2.67
CA VAL A 211 2.02 -12.43 1.58
C VAL A 211 2.90 -12.34 0.35
N LEU A 212 2.40 -12.86 -0.76
CA LEU A 212 3.06 -12.72 -2.05
C LEU A 212 2.55 -11.50 -2.81
N GLY A 213 3.47 -10.85 -3.52
CA GLY A 213 3.17 -9.83 -4.51
C GLY A 213 3.81 -10.17 -5.84
N HIS A 214 3.20 -9.74 -6.94
CA HIS A 214 3.78 -9.81 -8.27
C HIS A 214 3.19 -8.68 -9.10
N VAL A 215 4.03 -7.97 -9.85
CA VAL A 215 3.58 -6.79 -10.61
C VAL A 215 2.46 -7.13 -11.59
N GLN A 216 2.58 -8.24 -12.31
CA GLN A 216 1.59 -8.69 -13.31
C GLN A 216 0.62 -9.73 -12.75
N HIS A 217 1.13 -10.78 -12.08
CA HIS A 217 0.27 -11.92 -11.69
C HIS A 217 -0.70 -11.59 -10.57
N ALA A 218 -0.42 -10.58 -9.74
CA ALA A 218 -1.37 -10.12 -8.74
C ALA A 218 -2.64 -9.52 -9.35
N ILE A 219 -2.60 -9.06 -10.59
CA ILE A 219 -3.70 -8.30 -11.21
C ILE A 219 -4.63 -9.26 -11.96
N HIS A 220 -5.89 -9.36 -11.52
CA HIS A 220 -6.94 -10.12 -12.20
C HIS A 220 -7.58 -9.36 -13.36
N SER A 221 -7.80 -8.07 -13.18
CA SER A 221 -8.30 -7.17 -14.23
C SER A 221 -7.81 -5.75 -13.99
N THR A 222 -7.68 -5.00 -15.07
CA THR A 222 -7.32 -3.58 -15.06
C THR A 222 -8.31 -2.82 -15.93
N ASN A 223 -8.68 -1.62 -15.50
CA ASN A 223 -9.35 -0.65 -16.35
C ASN A 223 -8.90 0.77 -16.00
N VAL A 224 -8.87 1.64 -17.02
CA VAL A 224 -8.75 3.08 -16.85
C VAL A 224 -10.14 3.67 -17.02
N GLY A 225 -10.55 4.54 -16.12
CA GLY A 225 -11.89 5.14 -16.16
C GLY A 225 -12.25 5.83 -14.85
N ASP A 226 -13.55 6.07 -14.70
CA ASP A 226 -14.11 6.76 -13.53
C ASP A 226 -14.38 5.81 -12.36
N TYR A 227 -14.59 4.52 -12.65
CA TYR A 227 -14.96 3.50 -11.66
C TYR A 227 -14.20 2.19 -11.89
N PRO A 228 -13.94 1.42 -10.81
CA PRO A 228 -13.36 0.08 -10.95
C PRO A 228 -14.36 -0.88 -11.59
N MET A 229 -13.88 -1.70 -12.54
CA MET A 229 -14.66 -2.76 -13.18
C MET A 229 -14.25 -4.13 -12.66
N VAL A 230 -15.14 -4.79 -11.93
CA VAL A 230 -14.93 -6.15 -11.40
C VAL A 230 -15.89 -7.11 -12.10
N LEU A 231 -15.39 -7.81 -13.12
CA LEU A 231 -16.23 -8.65 -13.98
C LEU A 231 -16.51 -10.05 -13.39
N ASN A 232 -15.63 -10.54 -12.52
CA ASN A 232 -15.76 -11.88 -11.95
C ASN A 232 -16.57 -11.83 -10.65
N LYS A 233 -17.74 -12.48 -10.64
CA LYS A 233 -18.65 -12.50 -9.49
C LYS A 233 -18.03 -13.05 -8.19
N HIS A 234 -17.16 -14.06 -8.30
CA HIS A 234 -16.48 -14.61 -7.12
C HIS A 234 -15.49 -13.61 -6.53
N ILE A 235 -14.79 -12.84 -7.37
CA ILE A 235 -13.89 -11.79 -6.87
C ILE A 235 -14.69 -10.69 -6.18
N VAL A 236 -15.87 -10.32 -6.71
CA VAL A 236 -16.75 -9.35 -6.03
C VAL A 236 -17.08 -9.79 -4.61
N GLU A 237 -17.39 -11.09 -4.42
CA GLU A 237 -17.65 -11.67 -3.09
C GLU A 237 -16.41 -11.69 -2.18
N TYR A 238 -15.21 -11.71 -2.75
CA TYR A 238 -13.94 -11.80 -2.00
C TYR A 238 -13.38 -10.41 -1.60
N LEU A 239 -13.78 -9.34 -2.31
CA LEU A 239 -13.20 -8.01 -2.10
C LEU A 239 -13.30 -7.57 -0.64
N ASN A 240 -12.15 -7.23 -0.06
CA ASN A 240 -12.00 -6.65 1.27
C ASN A 240 -12.54 -7.53 2.42
N ASN A 241 -12.60 -8.85 2.21
CA ASN A 241 -13.13 -9.82 3.18
C ASN A 241 -12.02 -10.65 3.87
N GLY A 242 -10.81 -10.08 3.99
CA GLY A 242 -9.68 -10.76 4.62
C GLY A 242 -9.17 -11.94 3.79
N VAL A 243 -8.66 -12.98 4.46
CA VAL A 243 -8.13 -14.19 3.81
C VAL A 243 -9.27 -15.12 3.42
N ILE A 244 -9.46 -15.29 2.13
CA ILE A 244 -10.41 -16.29 1.58
C ILE A 244 -9.68 -17.63 1.43
N HIS A 245 -10.05 -18.59 2.25
CA HIS A 245 -9.49 -19.94 2.16
C HIS A 245 -10.05 -20.69 0.94
N ASN A 246 -9.17 -21.39 0.22
CA ASN A 246 -9.53 -22.15 -1.00
C ASN A 246 -10.36 -21.33 -2.02
N PRO A 247 -9.91 -20.13 -2.44
CA PRO A 247 -10.67 -19.32 -3.36
C PRO A 247 -10.87 -20.05 -4.69
N LYS A 248 -12.10 -20.00 -5.24
CA LYS A 248 -12.43 -20.60 -6.56
C LYS A 248 -11.69 -19.92 -7.71
N VAL A 249 -11.23 -18.70 -7.50
CA VAL A 249 -10.45 -17.90 -8.45
C VAL A 249 -9.19 -17.44 -7.77
N THR A 250 -8.05 -17.92 -8.26
CA THR A 250 -6.72 -17.53 -7.77
C THR A 250 -5.69 -17.71 -8.89
N LYS A 251 -4.63 -16.94 -8.82
CA LYS A 251 -3.46 -17.04 -9.69
C LYS A 251 -2.26 -17.67 -8.99
N ILE A 252 -2.45 -18.36 -7.87
CA ILE A 252 -1.36 -18.93 -7.07
C ILE A 252 -0.35 -19.74 -7.88
N ASN A 253 -0.79 -20.51 -8.87
CA ASN A 253 0.11 -21.29 -9.72
C ASN A 253 1.07 -20.39 -10.52
N LYS A 254 0.62 -19.22 -10.99
CA LYS A 254 1.48 -18.26 -11.67
C LYS A 254 2.50 -17.62 -10.73
N PHE A 255 2.11 -17.36 -9.48
CA PHE A 255 3.05 -16.90 -8.46
C PHE A 255 4.10 -17.97 -8.14
N LYS A 256 3.66 -19.23 -8.05
CA LYS A 256 4.54 -20.37 -7.81
C LYS A 256 5.56 -20.54 -8.93
N GLU A 257 5.12 -20.52 -10.19
CA GLU A 257 5.98 -20.60 -11.36
C GLU A 257 7.01 -19.47 -11.39
N ALA A 258 6.56 -18.22 -11.18
CA ALA A 258 7.44 -17.06 -11.14
C ALA A 258 8.44 -17.09 -9.97
N GLY A 259 8.04 -17.62 -8.81
CA GLY A 259 8.90 -17.70 -7.64
C GLY A 259 9.98 -18.77 -7.76
N MET A 260 9.72 -19.86 -8.47
CA MET A 260 10.71 -20.92 -8.73
C MET A 260 11.93 -20.44 -9.53
N GLU A 261 11.84 -19.28 -10.19
CA GLU A 261 12.95 -18.66 -10.89
C GLU A 261 14.01 -18.09 -9.93
N PHE A 262 13.57 -17.67 -8.73
CA PHE A 262 14.40 -16.91 -7.79
C PHE A 262 14.61 -17.60 -6.45
N PHE A 263 13.75 -18.55 -6.09
CA PHE A 263 13.71 -19.09 -4.74
C PHE A 263 13.72 -20.63 -4.75
N GLU A 264 14.75 -21.20 -4.16
CA GLU A 264 14.85 -22.64 -3.98
C GLU A 264 13.65 -23.22 -3.21
N TYR A 265 13.19 -24.39 -3.63
CA TYR A 265 12.05 -25.09 -2.99
C TYR A 265 10.75 -24.29 -2.93
N PHE A 266 10.58 -23.31 -3.78
CA PHE A 266 9.37 -22.49 -3.80
C PHE A 266 8.15 -23.27 -4.28
N ASP A 267 8.35 -24.37 -4.97
CA ASP A 267 7.34 -25.34 -5.34
C ASP A 267 6.69 -26.05 -4.14
N TYR A 268 7.33 -26.08 -2.98
CA TYR A 268 6.78 -26.61 -1.72
C TYR A 268 5.96 -25.58 -0.92
N LEU A 269 5.67 -24.42 -1.45
CA LEU A 269 4.77 -23.49 -0.78
C LEU A 269 3.39 -24.10 -0.55
N ASP A 270 2.82 -23.82 0.62
CA ASP A 270 1.45 -24.19 0.98
C ASP A 270 0.55 -22.96 0.88
N HIS A 271 -0.45 -23.01 -0.02
CA HIS A 271 -1.39 -21.91 -0.24
C HIS A 271 -2.49 -21.95 0.81
N VAL A 272 -2.45 -21.03 1.75
CA VAL A 272 -3.42 -20.91 2.86
C VAL A 272 -4.71 -20.25 2.39
N GLY A 273 -4.61 -19.29 1.50
CA GLY A 273 -5.72 -18.52 0.94
C GLY A 273 -5.24 -17.27 0.24
N SER A 274 -6.16 -16.42 -0.17
CA SER A 274 -5.84 -15.16 -0.83
C SER A 274 -6.71 -14.02 -0.35
N MET A 275 -6.15 -12.82 -0.29
CA MET A 275 -6.87 -11.57 -0.05
C MET A 275 -7.07 -10.83 -1.37
N PHE A 276 -8.19 -10.14 -1.51
CA PHE A 276 -8.53 -9.40 -2.73
C PHE A 276 -8.95 -7.98 -2.41
N THR A 277 -8.43 -7.03 -3.17
CA THR A 277 -8.79 -5.61 -3.05
C THR A 277 -8.66 -4.89 -4.39
N ILE A 278 -9.10 -3.63 -4.44
CA ILE A 278 -8.90 -2.75 -5.58
C ILE A 278 -7.73 -1.82 -5.28
N ARG A 279 -6.66 -1.93 -6.05
CA ARG A 279 -5.57 -0.97 -6.08
C ARG A 279 -5.93 0.13 -7.09
N THR A 280 -5.78 1.37 -6.70
CA THR A 280 -6.02 2.53 -7.56
C THR A 280 -4.72 3.31 -7.71
N VAL A 281 -4.34 3.59 -8.94
CA VAL A 281 -3.14 4.37 -9.27
C VAL A 281 -3.48 5.45 -10.29
N LEU A 282 -2.58 6.41 -10.47
CA LEU A 282 -2.73 7.42 -11.50
C LEU A 282 -2.63 6.74 -12.87
N ALA A 283 -3.56 7.08 -13.77
CA ALA A 283 -3.54 6.56 -15.13
C ALA A 283 -2.28 7.02 -15.88
N HIS A 284 -1.76 6.15 -16.75
CA HIS A 284 -0.65 6.46 -17.67
C HIS A 284 0.69 6.82 -16.99
N ARG A 285 0.97 6.27 -15.78
CA ARG A 285 2.20 6.50 -15.03
C ARG A 285 3.08 5.24 -14.90
N ASP A 286 2.92 4.25 -15.78
CA ASP A 286 3.70 3.00 -15.72
C ASP A 286 5.19 3.22 -16.03
N HIS A 287 5.53 4.30 -16.73
CA HIS A 287 6.90 4.60 -17.17
C HIS A 287 7.85 5.01 -16.01
N ASP A 288 7.34 5.62 -14.94
CA ASP A 288 8.14 6.10 -13.81
C ASP A 288 7.73 5.48 -12.46
N ASP A 289 6.68 4.65 -12.44
CA ASP A 289 6.06 4.07 -11.23
C ASP A 289 5.81 5.11 -10.12
N ALA A 290 5.64 6.39 -10.48
CA ALA A 290 5.44 7.45 -9.53
C ALA A 290 4.08 7.31 -8.81
N ARG A 291 4.13 7.36 -7.50
CA ARG A 291 2.95 7.22 -6.62
C ARG A 291 2.87 8.38 -5.63
N PRO A 292 2.64 9.60 -6.12
CA PRO A 292 2.60 10.78 -5.27
C PRO A 292 1.42 10.73 -4.30
N THR A 293 1.61 11.34 -3.14
CA THR A 293 0.53 11.66 -2.22
C THR A 293 -0.07 13.01 -2.58
N LEU A 294 -1.30 13.01 -3.06
CA LEU A 294 -2.00 14.20 -3.50
C LEU A 294 -3.00 14.66 -2.43
N VAL A 295 -2.88 15.92 -2.04
CA VAL A 295 -3.89 16.64 -1.25
C VAL A 295 -4.35 17.78 -2.11
N LYS A 296 -5.66 17.87 -2.38
CA LYS A 296 -6.24 18.84 -3.29
C LYS A 296 -7.41 19.55 -2.65
N LYS A 297 -7.49 20.86 -2.83
CA LYS A 297 -8.72 21.65 -2.65
C LYS A 297 -9.53 21.51 -3.93
N GLU A 298 -10.66 20.83 -3.87
CA GLU A 298 -11.56 20.65 -5.02
C GLU A 298 -12.47 21.87 -5.22
N ASN A 299 -12.97 22.44 -4.12
CA ASN A 299 -13.67 23.72 -4.06
C ASN A 299 -13.51 24.34 -2.66
N ASP A 300 -14.25 25.39 -2.32
CA ASP A 300 -14.09 26.10 -1.04
C ASP A 300 -14.47 25.25 0.18
N LYS A 301 -15.25 24.19 0.01
CA LYS A 301 -15.73 23.29 1.06
C LYS A 301 -15.11 21.91 1.00
N VAL A 302 -14.76 21.42 -0.19
CA VAL A 302 -14.40 20.02 -0.44
C VAL A 302 -12.90 19.88 -0.72
N PHE A 303 -12.26 18.96 -0.01
CA PHE A 303 -10.87 18.56 -0.18
C PHE A 303 -10.79 17.07 -0.49
N SER A 304 -9.76 16.65 -1.22
CA SER A 304 -9.52 15.25 -1.51
C SER A 304 -8.10 14.82 -1.13
N ILE A 305 -7.97 13.57 -0.69
CA ILE A 305 -6.68 12.93 -0.46
C ILE A 305 -6.60 11.65 -1.30
N PHE A 306 -5.57 11.56 -2.13
CA PHE A 306 -5.24 10.34 -2.86
C PHE A 306 -3.80 9.94 -2.54
N SER A 307 -3.59 8.72 -2.06
CA SER A 307 -2.26 8.18 -1.77
C SER A 307 -2.25 6.65 -1.88
N GLY A 308 -1.17 6.10 -2.40
CA GLY A 308 -0.93 4.67 -2.49
C GLY A 308 0.03 4.13 -1.41
N LYS A 309 0.38 4.94 -0.37
CA LYS A 309 1.39 4.57 0.63
C LYS A 309 0.94 4.89 2.05
N ILE A 310 0.99 3.89 2.92
CA ILE A 310 0.63 4.09 4.34
C ILE A 310 1.61 5.03 5.06
N GLY A 311 2.90 4.94 4.74
CA GLY A 311 3.96 5.74 5.39
C GLY A 311 3.78 7.25 5.23
N THR A 312 3.11 7.73 4.18
CA THR A 312 2.90 9.16 3.91
C THR A 312 1.62 9.72 4.55
N CYS A 313 0.79 8.89 5.19
CA CYS A 313 -0.53 9.29 5.70
C CYS A 313 -0.49 10.45 6.72
N VAL A 314 0.56 10.52 7.54
CA VAL A 314 0.72 11.61 8.53
C VAL A 314 1.03 12.94 7.86
N GLN A 315 1.90 12.91 6.83
CA GLN A 315 2.23 14.11 6.06
C GLN A 315 1.03 14.60 5.26
N ALA A 316 0.29 13.68 4.60
CA ALA A 316 -0.93 14.01 3.89
C ALA A 316 -1.94 14.69 4.81
N ALA A 317 -2.16 14.15 6.01
CA ALA A 317 -3.05 14.73 6.99
C ALA A 317 -2.60 16.12 7.47
N ASN A 318 -1.28 16.32 7.69
CA ASN A 318 -0.75 17.62 8.10
C ASN A 318 -0.85 18.66 6.97
N ARG A 319 -0.66 18.25 5.70
CA ARG A 319 -0.86 19.15 4.55
C ARG A 319 -2.33 19.57 4.45
N LEU A 320 -3.26 18.59 4.58
CA LEU A 320 -4.68 18.87 4.58
C LEU A 320 -5.10 19.89 5.66
N VAL A 321 -4.60 19.73 6.90
CA VAL A 321 -4.89 20.69 7.98
C VAL A 321 -4.50 22.10 7.58
N LYS A 322 -3.31 22.27 7.02
CA LYS A 322 -2.83 23.58 6.56
C LYS A 322 -3.70 24.19 5.46
N GLU A 323 -4.11 23.38 4.49
CA GLU A 323 -4.99 23.82 3.40
C GLU A 323 -6.35 24.31 3.93
N ILE A 324 -6.94 23.56 4.87
CA ILE A 324 -8.24 23.94 5.46
C ILE A 324 -8.10 25.18 6.35
N GLU A 325 -7.02 25.29 7.14
CA GLU A 325 -6.77 26.47 8.00
C GLU A 325 -6.63 27.76 7.18
N GLN A 326 -6.03 27.70 5.98
CA GLN A 326 -5.92 28.83 5.07
C GLN A 326 -7.29 29.30 4.52
N CYS A 327 -8.30 28.44 4.53
CA CYS A 327 -9.65 28.78 4.11
C CYS A 327 -10.50 29.43 5.23
N ARG A 328 -10.00 29.47 6.48
CA ARG A 328 -10.67 30.10 7.63
C ARG A 328 -10.49 31.61 7.71
N ILE A 329 -9.63 32.17 6.85
CA ILE A 329 -9.35 33.62 6.79
C ILE A 329 -10.27 34.26 5.75
#